data_c1cc6c079d837924411483f5c447e6a1
#
_entry.id   c1cc6c079d837924411483f5c447e6a1
#
_cell.length_a   1.000
_cell.length_b   1.000
_cell.length_c   1.000
_cell.angle_alpha   90.00
_cell.angle_beta   90.00
_cell.angle_gamma   90.00
#
_symmetry.space_group_name_H-M   'P 1'
#
loop_
_entity.id
_entity.type
_entity.pdbx_description
1 polymer ?
#
loop_
_entity_poly.entity_id
_entity_poly.type
_entity_poly.pdbx_seq_one_letter_code
_entity_poly.pdbx_strand_id
1 'polypeptide(L)'
;MSLDQQTAAPITPPGPAGRWFRRRAGAVAGFLLTLAVTFLGLLAITFFIGRVIPIDPVLSVVGDRATKEVYEAARMAMGLDQPLVMQFLSYVGHVLTGDLGQSVSTGRPVIEDLSRFFPATFEMATLGILIGVALGVPLGVVAAARQGSWLDQLIRVVGLMGYSVPAFWLGLVGLALFYARLRWVGGPGRLDIFYDGLIAPVTGMILIDSLLAGEIDIFWNAVSHLVLPASVLGFFSLAYIARMTRSFMLDQLGQEFVTTARVKGVPERVVIWRHAFNPIRVPLITVIGLSYAGLLEGSVMVEVVFSWPGIGNYLTTALLNADMNAVLGATLVIGSVFILINKVSDVLYRVLDPRAR
;
A
#
# COMPACT_ATOMS: atom_id res chain seq x y z
N MET A 1 65.49 -12.64 38.74
CA MET A 1 64.78 -12.83 37.48
C MET A 1 63.29 -12.65 37.80
N SER A 2 62.87 -11.37 37.81
CA SER A 2 61.52 -10.93 38.19
C SER A 2 60.66 -10.82 36.95
N LEU A 3 59.61 -11.66 36.87
CA LEU A 3 58.62 -11.64 35.80
C LEU A 3 57.64 -10.51 36.11
N ASP A 4 57.65 -9.46 35.25
CA ASP A 4 56.69 -8.40 35.23
C ASP A 4 55.28 -8.98 34.91
N GLN A 5 54.41 -9.03 35.92
CA GLN A 5 52.98 -9.22 35.72
C GLN A 5 52.38 -7.90 35.24
N GLN A 6 52.24 -7.73 33.93
CA GLN A 6 51.39 -6.68 33.38
C GLN A 6 49.92 -6.99 33.75
N THR A 7 49.44 -6.33 34.80
CA THR A 7 48.00 -6.33 35.17
C THR A 7 47.20 -5.63 34.07
N ALA A 8 46.49 -6.40 33.27
CA ALA A 8 45.48 -5.90 32.32
C ALA A 8 44.43 -5.08 33.11
N ALA A 9 44.27 -3.83 32.74
CA ALA A 9 43.27 -2.94 33.35
C ALA A 9 41.86 -3.55 33.18
N PRO A 10 41.02 -3.55 34.23
CA PRO A 10 39.68 -4.11 34.15
C PRO A 10 38.86 -3.33 33.14
N ILE A 11 38.30 -4.00 32.15
CA ILE A 11 37.34 -3.38 31.19
C ILE A 11 36.09 -3.07 31.97
N THR A 12 35.95 -1.78 32.37
CA THR A 12 34.74 -1.33 33.06
C THR A 12 33.52 -1.46 32.10
N PRO A 13 32.46 -2.15 32.53
CA PRO A 13 31.27 -2.29 31.71
C PRO A 13 30.66 -0.88 31.45
N PRO A 14 30.16 -0.62 30.22
CA PRO A 14 29.60 0.68 29.89
C PRO A 14 28.46 1.03 30.85
N GLY A 15 28.43 2.25 31.34
CA GLY A 15 27.41 2.76 32.25
C GLY A 15 26.01 2.68 31.66
N PRO A 16 24.95 2.88 32.47
CA PRO A 16 23.56 2.67 32.02
C PRO A 16 23.18 3.48 30.78
N ALA A 17 23.74 4.69 30.62
CA ALA A 17 23.54 5.50 29.41
C ALA A 17 24.20 4.89 28.17
N GLY A 18 25.40 4.30 28.28
CA GLY A 18 26.08 3.66 27.16
C GLY A 18 25.38 2.38 26.70
N ARG A 19 24.77 1.63 27.63
CA ARG A 19 23.95 0.44 27.30
C ARG A 19 22.66 0.79 26.58
N TRP A 20 22.02 1.89 26.96
CA TRP A 20 20.81 2.40 26.33
C TRP A 20 21.08 2.87 24.88
N PHE A 21 22.17 3.63 24.66
CA PHE A 21 22.61 4.07 23.33
C PHE A 21 22.95 2.88 22.43
N ARG A 22 23.70 1.89 22.93
CA ARG A 22 24.05 0.68 22.15
C ARG A 22 22.82 -0.16 21.79
N ARG A 23 21.84 -0.29 22.71
CA ARG A 23 20.56 -0.99 22.39
C ARG A 23 19.77 -0.25 21.33
N ARG A 24 19.65 1.07 21.38
CA ARG A 24 18.96 1.85 20.35
C ARG A 24 19.71 1.83 19.01
N ALA A 25 21.01 2.01 19.01
CA ALA A 25 21.84 1.90 17.82
C ALA A 25 21.71 0.49 17.17
N GLY A 26 21.74 -0.58 17.98
CA GLY A 26 21.52 -1.93 17.49
C GLY A 26 20.11 -2.15 16.92
N ALA A 27 19.07 -1.58 17.53
CA ALA A 27 17.71 -1.65 17.02
C ALA A 27 17.55 -0.89 15.69
N VAL A 28 18.15 0.29 15.57
CA VAL A 28 18.16 1.07 14.32
C VAL A 28 18.97 0.36 13.24
N ALA A 29 20.15 -0.16 13.56
CA ALA A 29 20.96 -0.92 12.61
C ALA A 29 20.23 -2.19 12.13
N GLY A 30 19.59 -2.94 13.03
CA GLY A 30 18.77 -4.10 12.67
C GLY A 30 17.58 -3.74 11.78
N PHE A 31 16.92 -2.61 12.07
CA PHE A 31 15.85 -2.08 11.24
C PHE A 31 16.33 -1.74 9.82
N LEU A 32 17.43 -0.98 9.70
CA LEU A 32 18.01 -0.61 8.41
C LEU A 32 18.50 -1.83 7.63
N LEU A 33 19.10 -2.80 8.31
CA LEU A 33 19.53 -4.07 7.68
C LEU A 33 18.33 -4.84 7.12
N THR A 34 17.25 -4.98 7.92
CA THR A 34 16.03 -5.65 7.45
C THR A 34 15.44 -4.94 6.25
N LEU A 35 15.38 -3.59 6.29
CA LEU A 35 14.90 -2.79 5.18
C LEU A 35 15.75 -3.00 3.92
N ALA A 36 17.08 -2.93 4.07
CA ALA A 36 18.01 -3.14 2.96
C ALA A 36 17.91 -4.54 2.34
N VAL A 37 17.82 -5.59 3.18
CA VAL A 37 17.66 -6.98 2.70
C VAL A 37 16.33 -7.17 1.99
N THR A 38 15.23 -6.63 2.54
CA THR A 38 13.90 -6.72 1.92
C THR A 38 13.88 -5.98 0.57
N PHE A 39 14.48 -4.79 0.52
CA PHE A 39 14.55 -4.00 -0.70
C PHE A 39 15.45 -4.66 -1.76
N LEU A 40 16.59 -5.19 -1.35
CA LEU A 40 17.48 -5.95 -2.25
C LEU A 40 16.78 -7.21 -2.79
N GLY A 41 16.01 -7.90 -1.96
CA GLY A 41 15.18 -9.03 -2.39
C GLY A 41 14.12 -8.62 -3.43
N LEU A 42 13.46 -7.48 -3.22
CA LEU A 42 12.51 -6.92 -4.18
C LEU A 42 13.21 -6.59 -5.51
N LEU A 43 14.37 -5.91 -5.46
CA LEU A 43 15.17 -5.61 -6.65
C LEU A 43 15.62 -6.88 -7.39
N ALA A 44 16.04 -7.92 -6.66
CA ALA A 44 16.41 -9.18 -7.26
C ALA A 44 15.22 -9.84 -7.98
N ILE A 45 14.06 -9.91 -7.33
CA ILE A 45 12.85 -10.50 -7.90
C ILE A 45 12.42 -9.71 -9.15
N THR A 46 12.37 -8.38 -9.08
CA THR A 46 11.98 -7.54 -10.23
C THR A 46 12.97 -7.71 -11.39
N PHE A 47 14.28 -7.71 -11.10
CA PHE A 47 15.31 -7.95 -12.12
C PHE A 47 15.13 -9.31 -12.81
N PHE A 48 14.93 -10.38 -12.03
CA PHE A 48 14.72 -11.72 -12.58
C PHE A 48 13.44 -11.82 -13.40
N ILE A 49 12.34 -11.21 -12.94
CA ILE A 49 11.08 -11.15 -13.72
C ILE A 49 11.36 -10.53 -15.09
N GLY A 50 12.08 -9.40 -15.14
CA GLY A 50 12.45 -8.74 -16.40
C GLY A 50 13.33 -9.58 -17.34
N ARG A 51 13.97 -10.64 -16.83
CA ARG A 51 14.79 -11.56 -17.63
C ARG A 51 14.10 -12.86 -18.03
N VAL A 52 13.11 -13.30 -17.26
CA VAL A 52 12.36 -14.53 -17.51
C VAL A 52 11.24 -14.32 -18.53
N ILE A 53 10.69 -13.13 -18.60
CA ILE A 53 9.66 -12.79 -19.59
C ILE A 53 10.29 -12.88 -20.99
N PRO A 54 9.69 -13.62 -21.94
CA PRO A 54 10.25 -13.86 -23.28
C PRO A 54 10.07 -12.67 -24.21
N ILE A 55 10.39 -11.48 -23.72
CA ILE A 55 10.34 -10.22 -24.46
C ILE A 55 11.78 -9.72 -24.57
N ASP A 56 12.21 -9.48 -25.78
CA ASP A 56 13.53 -8.91 -26.03
C ASP A 56 13.50 -7.39 -25.79
N PRO A 57 14.13 -6.88 -24.71
CA PRO A 57 14.11 -5.46 -24.41
C PRO A 57 14.82 -4.61 -25.48
N VAL A 58 15.72 -5.21 -26.26
CA VAL A 58 16.39 -4.51 -27.36
C VAL A 58 15.40 -4.25 -28.49
N LEU A 59 14.60 -5.27 -28.87
CA LEU A 59 13.59 -5.11 -29.92
C LEU A 59 12.50 -4.12 -29.51
N SER A 60 12.18 -4.02 -28.23
CA SER A 60 11.23 -3.01 -27.73
C SER A 60 11.70 -1.57 -27.94
N VAL A 61 13.02 -1.34 -27.99
CA VAL A 61 13.60 -0.01 -28.20
C VAL A 61 13.89 0.28 -29.67
N VAL A 62 14.48 -0.69 -30.40
CA VAL A 62 14.93 -0.46 -31.79
C VAL A 62 13.90 -0.92 -32.82
N GLY A 63 12.85 -1.64 -32.39
CA GLY A 63 11.80 -2.18 -33.25
C GLY A 63 12.19 -3.48 -33.96
N ASP A 64 11.17 -4.25 -34.37
CA ASP A 64 11.33 -5.58 -35.00
C ASP A 64 12.05 -5.57 -36.38
N ARG A 65 12.19 -4.38 -37.00
CA ARG A 65 12.81 -4.19 -38.29
C ARG A 65 14.24 -3.67 -38.21
N ALA A 66 14.84 -3.61 -37.03
CA ALA A 66 16.21 -3.17 -36.83
C ALA A 66 17.20 -4.07 -37.56
N THR A 67 18.26 -3.46 -38.17
CA THR A 67 19.37 -4.24 -38.72
C THR A 67 20.17 -4.90 -37.60
N LYS A 68 20.90 -5.97 -37.93
CA LYS A 68 21.71 -6.69 -36.94
C LYS A 68 22.73 -5.78 -36.24
N GLU A 69 23.31 -4.83 -36.98
CA GLU A 69 24.27 -3.86 -36.43
C GLU A 69 23.59 -2.94 -35.40
N VAL A 70 22.38 -2.43 -35.69
CA VAL A 70 21.61 -1.58 -34.77
C VAL A 70 21.19 -2.35 -33.52
N TYR A 71 20.78 -3.60 -33.71
CA TYR A 71 20.42 -4.48 -32.60
C TYR A 71 21.63 -4.73 -31.67
N GLU A 72 22.78 -5.15 -32.22
CA GLU A 72 23.97 -5.43 -31.41
C GLU A 72 24.50 -4.15 -30.72
N ALA A 73 24.47 -3.01 -31.40
CA ALA A 73 24.87 -1.74 -30.80
C ALA A 73 23.96 -1.36 -29.63
N ALA A 74 22.63 -1.51 -29.77
CA ALA A 74 21.66 -1.26 -28.69
C ALA A 74 21.85 -2.27 -27.54
N ARG A 75 22.07 -3.54 -27.82
CA ARG A 75 22.35 -4.59 -26.85
C ARG A 75 23.57 -4.26 -25.98
N MET A 76 24.66 -3.82 -26.60
CA MET A 76 25.87 -3.38 -25.89
C MET A 76 25.61 -2.10 -25.10
N ALA A 77 24.91 -1.12 -25.67
CA ALA A 77 24.58 0.13 -24.99
C ALA A 77 23.70 -0.10 -23.74
N MET A 78 22.82 -1.12 -23.77
CA MET A 78 22.01 -1.55 -22.63
C MET A 78 22.76 -2.47 -21.65
N GLY A 79 24.04 -2.81 -21.90
CA GLY A 79 24.86 -3.69 -21.07
C GLY A 79 24.37 -5.14 -21.02
N LEU A 80 23.58 -5.59 -22.01
CA LEU A 80 22.97 -6.92 -22.05
C LEU A 80 23.95 -8.01 -22.51
N ASP A 81 25.14 -7.62 -22.92
CA ASP A 81 26.30 -8.48 -23.25
C ASP A 81 27.09 -8.89 -21.99
N GLN A 82 26.89 -8.20 -20.87
CA GLN A 82 27.62 -8.43 -19.63
C GLN A 82 27.10 -9.67 -18.87
N PRO A 83 27.88 -10.26 -17.95
CA PRO A 83 27.41 -11.31 -17.05
C PRO A 83 26.21 -10.83 -16.20
N LEU A 84 25.25 -11.71 -15.91
CA LEU A 84 24.01 -11.40 -15.16
C LEU A 84 24.26 -10.66 -13.84
N VAL A 85 25.33 -11.00 -13.12
CA VAL A 85 25.70 -10.34 -11.87
C VAL A 85 26.03 -8.87 -12.09
N MET A 86 26.78 -8.55 -13.16
CA MET A 86 27.13 -7.16 -13.50
C MET A 86 25.89 -6.37 -13.93
N GLN A 87 25.02 -6.99 -14.72
CA GLN A 87 23.74 -6.38 -15.10
C GLN A 87 22.87 -6.09 -13.87
N PHE A 88 22.81 -6.99 -12.89
CA PHE A 88 22.09 -6.77 -11.64
C PHE A 88 22.70 -5.63 -10.82
N LEU A 89 24.02 -5.59 -10.68
CA LEU A 89 24.70 -4.51 -9.96
C LEU A 89 24.48 -3.14 -10.63
N SER A 90 24.54 -3.09 -11.95
CA SER A 90 24.22 -1.88 -12.73
C SER A 90 22.75 -1.46 -12.51
N TYR A 91 21.81 -2.41 -12.58
CA TYR A 91 20.38 -2.15 -12.29
C TYR A 91 20.17 -1.57 -10.88
N VAL A 92 20.78 -2.18 -9.87
CA VAL A 92 20.73 -1.66 -8.49
C VAL A 92 21.31 -0.25 -8.41
N GLY A 93 22.45 0.01 -9.09
CA GLY A 93 23.07 1.32 -9.16
C GLY A 93 22.13 2.39 -9.76
N HIS A 94 21.51 2.10 -10.90
CA HIS A 94 20.53 2.99 -11.54
C HIS A 94 19.31 3.26 -10.64
N VAL A 95 18.73 2.23 -10.04
CA VAL A 95 17.61 2.39 -9.12
C VAL A 95 17.97 3.28 -7.91
N LEU A 96 19.17 3.11 -7.34
CA LEU A 96 19.62 3.93 -6.20
C LEU A 96 19.88 5.39 -6.60
N THR A 97 20.16 5.68 -7.85
CA THR A 97 20.27 7.06 -8.38
C THR A 97 18.94 7.61 -8.89
N GLY A 98 17.83 6.84 -8.80
CA GLY A 98 16.52 7.25 -9.27
C GLY A 98 16.31 7.10 -10.78
N ASP A 99 17.26 6.51 -11.49
CA ASP A 99 17.14 6.21 -12.90
C ASP A 99 16.46 4.84 -13.10
N LEU A 100 15.18 4.87 -13.44
CA LEU A 100 14.39 3.68 -13.76
C LEU A 100 14.27 3.43 -15.27
N GLY A 101 15.04 4.17 -16.08
CA GLY A 101 14.99 4.13 -17.53
C GLY A 101 13.81 4.91 -18.11
N GLN A 102 13.63 4.76 -19.42
CA GLN A 102 12.52 5.38 -20.15
C GLN A 102 11.44 4.36 -20.46
N SER A 103 10.19 4.77 -20.35
CA SER A 103 9.02 4.00 -20.80
C SER A 103 8.95 4.03 -22.33
N VAL A 104 8.86 2.87 -22.94
CA VAL A 104 8.65 2.72 -24.39
C VAL A 104 7.27 3.20 -24.80
N SER A 105 6.28 3.00 -23.93
CA SER A 105 4.87 3.35 -24.17
C SER A 105 4.60 4.85 -24.14
N THR A 106 5.26 5.57 -23.22
CA THR A 106 5.02 7.02 -23.02
C THR A 106 6.13 7.90 -23.57
N GLY A 107 7.32 7.33 -23.84
CA GLY A 107 8.53 8.06 -24.25
C GLY A 107 9.12 8.95 -23.15
N ARG A 108 8.66 8.82 -21.90
CA ARG A 108 9.12 9.62 -20.75
C ARG A 108 9.93 8.79 -19.77
N PRO A 109 10.74 9.44 -18.92
CA PRO A 109 11.37 8.75 -17.80
C PRO A 109 10.32 8.07 -16.91
N VAL A 110 10.53 6.81 -16.56
CA VAL A 110 9.59 6.01 -15.74
C VAL A 110 9.31 6.68 -14.41
N ILE A 111 10.33 7.31 -13.79
CA ILE A 111 10.14 8.03 -12.51
C ILE A 111 9.14 9.19 -12.64
N GLU A 112 9.10 9.88 -13.78
CA GLU A 112 8.13 10.94 -14.04
C GLU A 112 6.72 10.36 -14.19
N ASP A 113 6.55 9.28 -14.95
CA ASP A 113 5.27 8.59 -15.07
C ASP A 113 4.75 8.12 -13.70
N LEU A 114 5.62 7.48 -12.89
CA LEU A 114 5.26 7.03 -11.55
C LEU A 114 4.82 8.19 -10.64
N SER A 115 5.48 9.34 -10.74
CA SER A 115 5.09 10.54 -9.98
C SER A 115 3.71 11.08 -10.37
N ARG A 116 3.24 10.82 -11.59
CA ARG A 116 1.90 11.21 -12.08
C ARG A 116 0.83 10.20 -11.71
N PHE A 117 1.13 8.91 -11.81
CA PHE A 117 0.15 7.84 -11.61
C PHE A 117 -0.02 7.42 -10.15
N PHE A 118 1.05 7.45 -9.35
CA PHE A 118 0.99 7.04 -7.94
C PHE A 118 0.02 7.86 -7.09
N PRO A 119 -0.05 9.21 -7.18
CA PRO A 119 -0.98 9.99 -6.38
C PRO A 119 -2.44 9.62 -6.61
N ALA A 120 -2.81 9.22 -7.84
CA ALA A 120 -4.18 8.81 -8.15
C ALA A 120 -4.57 7.50 -7.45
N THR A 121 -3.69 6.51 -7.43
CA THR A 121 -3.88 5.26 -6.66
C THR A 121 -3.95 5.55 -5.17
N PHE A 122 -3.03 6.38 -4.67
CA PHE A 122 -2.95 6.74 -3.26
C PHE A 122 -4.22 7.45 -2.78
N GLU A 123 -4.75 8.39 -3.56
CA GLU A 123 -6.00 9.11 -3.28
C GLU A 123 -7.19 8.14 -3.17
N MET A 124 -7.37 7.27 -4.16
CA MET A 124 -8.46 6.30 -4.20
C MET A 124 -8.36 5.27 -3.06
N ALA A 125 -7.18 4.71 -2.81
CA ALA A 125 -6.96 3.74 -1.74
C ALA A 125 -7.11 4.38 -0.35
N THR A 126 -6.68 5.64 -0.18
CA THR A 126 -6.86 6.38 1.08
C THR A 126 -8.33 6.60 1.40
N LEU A 127 -9.14 6.96 0.43
CA LEU A 127 -10.59 7.07 0.65
C LEU A 127 -11.22 5.71 0.92
N GLY A 128 -10.77 4.66 0.24
CA GLY A 128 -11.21 3.29 0.49
C GLY A 128 -10.93 2.85 1.93
N ILE A 129 -9.71 3.07 2.44
CA ILE A 129 -9.40 2.72 3.83
C ILE A 129 -10.16 3.57 4.85
N LEU A 130 -10.36 4.86 4.56
CA LEU A 130 -11.15 5.74 5.44
C LEU A 130 -12.61 5.26 5.56
N ILE A 131 -13.24 4.87 4.45
CA ILE A 131 -14.58 4.25 4.44
C ILE A 131 -14.55 2.96 5.27
N GLY A 132 -13.56 2.10 5.03
CA GLY A 132 -13.40 0.84 5.73
C GLY A 132 -13.25 1.00 7.23
N VAL A 133 -12.44 1.95 7.69
CA VAL A 133 -12.23 2.24 9.13
C VAL A 133 -13.46 2.89 9.73
N ALA A 134 -14.00 3.93 9.09
CA ALA A 134 -15.13 4.70 9.62
C ALA A 134 -16.40 3.85 9.81
N LEU A 135 -16.61 2.87 8.95
CA LEU A 135 -17.75 1.97 9.02
C LEU A 135 -17.39 0.62 9.67
N GLY A 136 -16.25 0.03 9.32
CA GLY A 136 -15.86 -1.30 9.75
C GLY A 136 -15.59 -1.39 11.25
N VAL A 137 -14.93 -0.40 11.84
CA VAL A 137 -14.65 -0.40 13.29
C VAL A 137 -15.94 -0.31 14.11
N PRO A 138 -16.83 0.69 13.91
CA PRO A 138 -18.08 0.75 14.67
C PRO A 138 -18.98 -0.47 14.46
N LEU A 139 -19.10 -0.95 13.22
CA LEU A 139 -19.91 -2.13 12.91
C LEU A 139 -19.36 -3.39 13.58
N GLY A 140 -18.04 -3.58 13.60
CA GLY A 140 -17.39 -4.69 14.28
C GLY A 140 -17.62 -4.66 15.80
N VAL A 141 -17.53 -3.48 16.43
CA VAL A 141 -17.81 -3.28 17.85
C VAL A 141 -19.27 -3.60 18.17
N VAL A 142 -20.22 -3.09 17.38
CA VAL A 142 -21.65 -3.32 17.59
C VAL A 142 -22.02 -4.79 17.38
N ALA A 143 -21.42 -5.46 16.36
CA ALA A 143 -21.62 -6.89 16.12
C ALA A 143 -21.15 -7.75 17.31
N ALA A 144 -19.99 -7.43 17.87
CA ALA A 144 -19.48 -8.14 19.05
C ALA A 144 -20.34 -7.90 20.29
N ALA A 145 -20.75 -6.65 20.53
CA ALA A 145 -21.59 -6.29 21.67
C ALA A 145 -22.99 -6.92 21.61
N ARG A 146 -23.48 -7.23 20.41
CA ARG A 146 -24.78 -7.87 20.16
C ARG A 146 -24.60 -9.25 19.52
N GLN A 147 -23.67 -10.03 20.03
CA GLN A 147 -23.39 -11.38 19.53
C GLN A 147 -24.66 -12.23 19.38
N GLY A 148 -24.79 -12.92 18.24
CA GLY A 148 -25.97 -13.74 17.91
C GLY A 148 -27.16 -12.97 17.35
N SER A 149 -27.14 -11.63 17.35
CA SER A 149 -28.20 -10.81 16.76
C SER A 149 -28.17 -10.83 15.22
N TRP A 150 -29.25 -10.32 14.59
CA TRP A 150 -29.30 -10.18 13.13
C TRP A 150 -28.19 -9.27 12.57
N LEU A 151 -27.78 -8.22 13.31
CA LEU A 151 -26.66 -7.34 12.94
C LEU A 151 -25.34 -8.10 12.94
N ASP A 152 -25.11 -8.95 13.93
CA ASP A 152 -23.93 -9.80 13.97
C ASP A 152 -23.90 -10.79 12.77
N GLN A 153 -25.07 -11.37 12.43
CA GLN A 153 -25.18 -12.25 11.27
C GLN A 153 -24.93 -11.50 9.96
N LEU A 154 -25.51 -10.30 9.81
CA LEU A 154 -25.29 -9.45 8.64
C LEU A 154 -23.81 -9.13 8.43
N ILE A 155 -23.08 -8.74 9.49
CA ILE A 155 -21.66 -8.42 9.39
C ILE A 155 -20.83 -9.66 9.05
N ARG A 156 -21.21 -10.84 9.53
CA ARG A 156 -20.57 -12.09 9.11
C ARG A 156 -20.78 -12.37 7.62
N VAL A 157 -22.00 -12.15 7.11
CA VAL A 157 -22.31 -12.31 5.67
C VAL A 157 -21.54 -11.29 4.85
N VAL A 158 -21.51 -10.01 5.23
CA VAL A 158 -20.72 -8.97 4.57
C VAL A 158 -19.24 -9.32 4.57
N GLY A 159 -18.72 -9.82 5.70
CA GLY A 159 -17.34 -10.29 5.80
C GLY A 159 -17.04 -11.45 4.84
N LEU A 160 -17.96 -12.41 4.68
CA LEU A 160 -17.82 -13.49 3.71
C LEU A 160 -17.85 -12.98 2.26
N MET A 161 -18.78 -12.08 1.94
CA MET A 161 -18.87 -11.48 0.61
C MET A 161 -17.57 -10.74 0.22
N GLY A 162 -16.93 -10.03 1.15
CA GLY A 162 -15.65 -9.35 0.93
C GLY A 162 -14.48 -10.29 0.56
N TYR A 163 -14.62 -11.61 0.77
CA TYR A 163 -13.63 -12.60 0.32
C TYR A 163 -14.06 -13.38 -0.91
N SER A 164 -15.37 -13.46 -1.17
CA SER A 164 -15.92 -14.32 -2.22
C SER A 164 -16.20 -13.58 -3.51
N VAL A 165 -16.48 -12.28 -3.43
CA VAL A 165 -16.84 -11.47 -4.59
C VAL A 165 -15.57 -10.85 -5.19
N PRO A 166 -15.27 -11.04 -6.49
CA PRO A 166 -14.14 -10.38 -7.13
C PRO A 166 -14.34 -8.85 -7.22
N ALA A 167 -13.28 -8.08 -6.96
CA ALA A 167 -13.34 -6.61 -6.97
C ALA A 167 -13.78 -6.05 -8.33
N PHE A 168 -13.26 -6.59 -9.42
CA PHE A 168 -13.62 -6.17 -10.77
C PHE A 168 -15.10 -6.40 -11.08
N TRP A 169 -15.67 -7.51 -10.61
CA TRP A 169 -17.08 -7.83 -10.81
C TRP A 169 -17.97 -6.83 -10.07
N LEU A 170 -17.64 -6.53 -8.80
CA LEU A 170 -18.36 -5.54 -8.00
C LEU A 170 -18.27 -4.15 -8.65
N GLY A 171 -17.10 -3.78 -9.19
CA GLY A 171 -16.90 -2.54 -9.95
C GLY A 171 -17.77 -2.47 -11.19
N LEU A 172 -17.81 -3.52 -12.01
CA LEU A 172 -18.64 -3.58 -13.23
C LEU A 172 -20.14 -3.52 -12.92
N VAL A 173 -20.62 -4.26 -11.91
CA VAL A 173 -22.02 -4.18 -11.45
C VAL A 173 -22.34 -2.77 -10.93
N GLY A 174 -21.42 -2.18 -10.18
CA GLY A 174 -21.54 -0.80 -9.70
C GLY A 174 -21.66 0.21 -10.85
N LEU A 175 -20.79 0.13 -11.85
CA LEU A 175 -20.86 0.98 -13.04
C LEU A 175 -22.17 0.79 -13.81
N ALA A 176 -22.59 -0.46 -14.05
CA ALA A 176 -23.84 -0.76 -14.74
C ALA A 176 -25.06 -0.17 -14.02
N LEU A 177 -25.10 -0.26 -12.70
CA LEU A 177 -26.22 0.18 -11.89
C LEU A 177 -26.15 1.70 -11.62
N PHE A 178 -25.08 2.19 -10.98
CA PHE A 178 -25.04 3.55 -10.44
C PHE A 178 -24.67 4.60 -11.50
N TYR A 179 -23.80 4.26 -12.47
CA TYR A 179 -23.44 5.15 -13.56
C TYR A 179 -24.41 5.03 -14.74
N ALA A 180 -24.51 3.83 -15.35
CA ALA A 180 -25.22 3.71 -16.62
C ALA A 180 -26.75 3.83 -16.45
N ARG A 181 -27.34 3.18 -15.41
CA ARG A 181 -28.79 3.14 -15.22
C ARG A 181 -29.32 4.30 -14.36
N LEU A 182 -28.72 4.52 -13.19
CA LEU A 182 -29.22 5.50 -12.20
C LEU A 182 -28.62 6.89 -12.42
N ARG A 183 -27.45 7.01 -13.04
CA ARG A 183 -26.74 8.29 -13.27
C ARG A 183 -26.47 9.06 -11.96
N TRP A 184 -26.15 8.33 -10.89
CA TRP A 184 -25.88 8.92 -9.56
C TRP A 184 -24.42 9.31 -9.37
N VAL A 185 -23.50 8.71 -10.15
CA VAL A 185 -22.06 8.87 -10.03
C VAL A 185 -21.44 9.15 -11.39
N GLY A 186 -20.21 9.67 -11.39
CA GLY A 186 -19.42 9.86 -12.60
C GLY A 186 -19.04 8.53 -13.26
N GLY A 187 -18.65 8.60 -14.52
CA GLY A 187 -18.25 7.46 -15.33
C GLY A 187 -16.80 7.01 -15.08
N PRO A 188 -16.24 6.16 -15.97
CA PRO A 188 -14.83 5.84 -15.95
C PRO A 188 -13.94 7.06 -16.13
N GLY A 189 -12.73 7.04 -15.55
CA GLY A 189 -11.82 8.18 -15.51
C GLY A 189 -11.91 8.96 -14.20
N ARG A 190 -11.05 9.99 -14.03
CA ARG A 190 -11.00 10.84 -12.82
C ARG A 190 -11.93 12.05 -12.91
N LEU A 191 -12.22 12.50 -14.12
CA LEU A 191 -13.00 13.67 -14.43
C LEU A 191 -13.78 13.44 -15.73
N ASP A 192 -14.84 14.20 -15.95
CA ASP A 192 -15.43 14.34 -17.27
C ASP A 192 -14.41 14.99 -18.22
N ILE A 193 -14.43 14.58 -19.47
CA ILE A 193 -13.49 15.04 -20.51
C ILE A 193 -13.42 16.58 -20.61
N PHE A 194 -14.51 17.27 -20.29
CA PHE A 194 -14.59 18.72 -20.31
C PHE A 194 -13.69 19.39 -19.26
N TYR A 195 -13.43 18.73 -18.12
CA TYR A 195 -12.62 19.26 -17.04
C TYR A 195 -11.17 18.77 -17.08
N ASP A 196 -10.86 17.82 -17.96
CA ASP A 196 -9.52 17.25 -18.04
C ASP A 196 -8.49 18.29 -18.53
N GLY A 197 -7.38 18.39 -17.80
CA GLY A 197 -6.31 19.35 -18.11
C GLY A 197 -6.57 20.82 -17.72
N LEU A 198 -7.73 21.16 -17.12
CA LEU A 198 -8.00 22.53 -16.67
C LEU A 198 -7.24 22.93 -15.41
N ILE A 199 -6.81 21.96 -14.61
CA ILE A 199 -6.05 22.19 -13.37
C ILE A 199 -4.62 21.69 -13.54
N ALA A 200 -3.66 22.54 -13.20
CA ALA A 200 -2.26 22.12 -13.11
C ALA A 200 -2.07 21.18 -11.91
N PRO A 201 -1.47 20.00 -12.08
CA PRO A 201 -1.22 19.09 -10.96
C PRO A 201 -0.14 19.65 -10.03
N VAL A 202 -0.50 19.88 -8.76
CA VAL A 202 0.42 20.31 -7.70
C VAL A 202 0.83 19.10 -6.86
N THR A 203 -0.15 18.36 -6.36
CA THR A 203 0.05 17.14 -5.58
C THR A 203 -0.18 15.87 -6.40
N GLY A 204 -0.84 15.98 -7.55
CA GLY A 204 -1.32 14.88 -8.37
C GLY A 204 -2.59 14.20 -7.82
N MET A 205 -3.08 14.62 -6.65
CA MET A 205 -4.37 14.21 -6.08
C MET A 205 -5.45 15.22 -6.51
N ILE A 206 -6.38 14.78 -7.34
CA ILE A 206 -7.33 15.69 -8.00
C ILE A 206 -8.25 16.44 -7.01
N LEU A 207 -8.64 15.79 -5.92
CA LEU A 207 -9.46 16.46 -4.89
C LEU A 207 -8.70 17.59 -4.20
N ILE A 208 -7.41 17.37 -3.92
CA ILE A 208 -6.57 18.38 -3.29
C ILE A 208 -6.25 19.51 -4.29
N ASP A 209 -5.85 19.13 -5.50
CA ASP A 209 -5.44 20.09 -6.53
C ASP A 209 -6.60 20.98 -6.96
N SER A 210 -7.85 20.46 -7.05
CA SER A 210 -9.04 21.25 -7.35
C SER A 210 -9.37 22.24 -6.22
N LEU A 211 -9.21 21.84 -4.96
CA LEU A 211 -9.39 22.76 -3.82
C LEU A 211 -8.31 23.83 -3.78
N LEU A 212 -7.05 23.48 -4.06
CA LEU A 212 -5.94 24.45 -4.12
C LEU A 212 -6.12 25.47 -5.26
N ALA A 213 -6.70 25.02 -6.38
CA ALA A 213 -7.03 25.90 -7.51
C ALA A 213 -8.29 26.74 -7.27
N GLY A 214 -9.09 26.45 -6.24
CA GLY A 214 -10.37 27.11 -5.99
C GLY A 214 -11.50 26.67 -6.93
N GLU A 215 -11.32 25.60 -7.69
CA GLU A 215 -12.24 25.08 -8.71
C GLU A 215 -13.22 24.07 -8.11
N ILE A 216 -14.27 24.58 -7.47
CA ILE A 216 -15.25 23.78 -6.74
C ILE A 216 -16.07 22.87 -7.66
N ASP A 217 -16.37 23.29 -8.88
CA ASP A 217 -17.10 22.45 -9.85
C ASP A 217 -16.29 21.22 -10.25
N ILE A 218 -14.97 21.40 -10.45
CA ILE A 218 -14.06 20.30 -10.74
C ILE A 218 -13.92 19.38 -9.53
N PHE A 219 -13.87 19.94 -8.31
CA PHE A 219 -13.85 19.13 -7.08
C PHE A 219 -15.07 18.20 -7.00
N TRP A 220 -16.29 18.71 -7.19
CA TRP A 220 -17.50 17.87 -7.13
C TRP A 220 -17.59 16.88 -8.29
N ASN A 221 -17.11 17.26 -9.48
CA ASN A 221 -16.97 16.32 -10.58
C ASN A 221 -16.00 15.18 -10.23
N ALA A 222 -14.81 15.49 -9.69
CA ALA A 222 -13.85 14.49 -9.22
C ALA A 222 -14.43 13.58 -8.11
N VAL A 223 -15.15 14.16 -7.15
CA VAL A 223 -15.86 13.37 -6.11
C VAL A 223 -16.83 12.39 -6.75
N SER A 224 -17.63 12.83 -7.74
CA SER A 224 -18.60 11.95 -8.41
C SER A 224 -17.96 10.75 -9.09
N HIS A 225 -16.78 10.91 -9.68
CA HIS A 225 -16.01 9.83 -10.32
C HIS A 225 -15.32 8.92 -9.31
N LEU A 226 -14.92 9.47 -8.15
CA LEU A 226 -14.15 8.75 -7.14
C LEU A 226 -15.02 7.95 -6.18
N VAL A 227 -16.27 8.36 -5.95
CA VAL A 227 -17.19 7.72 -4.99
C VAL A 227 -17.32 6.21 -5.24
N LEU A 228 -17.53 5.81 -6.48
CA LEU A 228 -17.78 4.40 -6.78
C LEU A 228 -16.50 3.53 -6.65
N PRO A 229 -15.37 3.85 -7.28
CA PRO A 229 -14.15 3.06 -7.11
C PRO A 229 -13.65 3.06 -5.65
N ALA A 230 -13.71 4.19 -4.95
CA ALA A 230 -13.36 4.24 -3.52
C ALA A 230 -14.32 3.42 -2.65
N SER A 231 -15.63 3.35 -3.00
CA SER A 231 -16.62 2.50 -2.30
C SER A 231 -16.36 1.02 -2.52
N VAL A 232 -15.93 0.62 -3.73
CA VAL A 232 -15.53 -0.77 -4.01
C VAL A 232 -14.34 -1.17 -3.13
N LEU A 233 -13.29 -0.38 -3.10
CA LEU A 233 -12.13 -0.62 -2.21
C LEU A 233 -12.54 -0.55 -0.73
N GLY A 234 -13.39 0.41 -0.39
CA GLY A 234 -13.93 0.60 0.95
C GLY A 234 -14.74 -0.61 1.44
N PHE A 235 -15.48 -1.28 0.57
CA PHE A 235 -16.21 -2.49 0.90
C PHE A 235 -15.30 -3.64 1.33
N PHE A 236 -14.19 -3.87 0.61
CA PHE A 236 -13.22 -4.91 0.99
C PHE A 236 -12.53 -4.58 2.32
N SER A 237 -12.12 -3.34 2.48
CA SER A 237 -11.52 -2.84 3.72
C SER A 237 -12.50 -2.96 4.90
N LEU A 238 -13.75 -2.53 4.73
CA LEU A 238 -14.82 -2.64 5.71
C LEU A 238 -15.04 -4.10 6.14
N ALA A 239 -15.18 -5.02 5.19
CA ALA A 239 -15.41 -6.43 5.45
C ALA A 239 -14.28 -7.05 6.31
N TYR A 240 -13.03 -6.73 5.97
CA TYR A 240 -11.87 -7.18 6.72
C TYR A 240 -11.77 -6.56 8.10
N ILE A 241 -11.86 -5.23 8.20
CA ILE A 241 -11.73 -4.48 9.46
C ILE A 241 -12.87 -4.82 10.42
N ALA A 242 -14.12 -4.87 9.94
CA ALA A 242 -15.26 -5.21 10.78
C ALA A 242 -15.14 -6.61 11.39
N ARG A 243 -14.71 -7.59 10.60
CA ARG A 243 -14.48 -8.95 11.07
C ARG A 243 -13.39 -9.03 12.13
N MET A 244 -12.24 -8.39 11.90
CA MET A 244 -11.13 -8.38 12.86
C MET A 244 -11.47 -7.63 14.13
N THR A 245 -12.13 -6.47 14.01
CA THR A 245 -12.63 -5.70 15.16
C THR A 245 -13.59 -6.52 15.99
N ARG A 246 -14.54 -7.21 15.34
CA ARG A 246 -15.49 -8.10 16.01
C ARG A 246 -14.78 -9.22 16.78
N SER A 247 -13.79 -9.88 16.16
CA SER A 247 -13.03 -10.95 16.81
C SER A 247 -12.31 -10.44 18.06
N PHE A 248 -11.55 -9.36 17.93
CA PHE A 248 -10.83 -8.78 19.05
C PHE A 248 -11.78 -8.30 20.18
N MET A 249 -12.91 -7.72 19.81
CA MET A 249 -13.91 -7.30 20.81
C MET A 249 -14.52 -8.47 21.57
N LEU A 250 -14.83 -9.58 20.92
CA LEU A 250 -15.37 -10.77 21.59
C LEU A 250 -14.37 -11.32 22.60
N ASP A 251 -13.08 -11.37 22.25
CA ASP A 251 -12.02 -11.81 23.16
C ASP A 251 -11.94 -10.91 24.40
N GLN A 252 -12.10 -9.60 24.24
CA GLN A 252 -12.07 -8.66 25.37
C GLN A 252 -13.34 -8.68 26.22
N LEU A 253 -14.52 -8.80 25.57
CA LEU A 253 -15.81 -8.83 26.28
C LEU A 253 -15.95 -10.05 27.21
N GLY A 254 -15.20 -11.13 26.95
CA GLY A 254 -15.10 -12.32 27.80
C GLY A 254 -14.14 -12.21 28.97
N GLN A 255 -13.36 -11.13 29.11
CA GLN A 255 -12.34 -10.99 30.14
C GLN A 255 -12.92 -10.60 31.51
N GLU A 256 -12.24 -11.01 32.58
CA GLU A 256 -12.68 -10.75 33.97
C GLU A 256 -12.80 -9.26 34.33
N PHE A 257 -11.91 -8.42 33.77
CA PHE A 257 -11.98 -6.97 34.04
C PHE A 257 -13.25 -6.33 33.47
N VAL A 258 -13.80 -6.85 32.36
CA VAL A 258 -15.07 -6.40 31.78
C VAL A 258 -16.24 -6.84 32.67
N THR A 259 -16.22 -8.09 33.13
CA THR A 259 -17.21 -8.62 34.09
C THR A 259 -17.20 -7.81 35.39
N THR A 260 -16.00 -7.49 35.91
CA THR A 260 -15.84 -6.64 37.10
C THR A 260 -16.43 -5.24 36.90
N ALA A 261 -16.21 -4.64 35.72
CA ALA A 261 -16.80 -3.33 35.43
C ALA A 261 -18.34 -3.36 35.42
N ARG A 262 -18.95 -4.42 34.88
CA ARG A 262 -20.39 -4.63 34.89
C ARG A 262 -20.96 -4.82 36.31
N VAL A 263 -20.29 -5.64 37.14
CA VAL A 263 -20.66 -5.85 38.54
C VAL A 263 -20.60 -4.54 39.35
N LYS A 264 -19.66 -3.65 39.04
CA LYS A 264 -19.56 -2.31 39.63
C LYS A 264 -20.62 -1.32 39.13
N GLY A 265 -21.56 -1.73 38.27
CA GLY A 265 -22.61 -0.88 37.73
C GLY A 265 -22.19 0.12 36.69
N VAL A 266 -21.02 -0.07 36.02
CA VAL A 266 -20.59 0.80 34.94
C VAL A 266 -21.55 0.67 33.76
N PRO A 267 -22.04 1.80 33.16
CA PRO A 267 -22.93 1.75 32.02
C PRO A 267 -22.35 0.94 30.84
N GLU A 268 -23.18 0.10 30.22
CA GLU A 268 -22.72 -0.84 29.17
C GLU A 268 -21.99 -0.12 28.00
N ARG A 269 -22.44 1.08 27.62
CA ARG A 269 -21.76 1.89 26.63
C ARG A 269 -20.30 2.21 27.00
N VAL A 270 -20.05 2.47 28.29
CA VAL A 270 -18.68 2.75 28.79
C VAL A 270 -17.88 1.45 28.86
N VAL A 271 -18.51 0.34 29.26
CA VAL A 271 -17.90 -0.99 29.28
C VAL A 271 -17.40 -1.34 27.87
N ILE A 272 -18.21 -1.17 26.84
CA ILE A 272 -17.89 -1.51 25.45
C ILE A 272 -16.79 -0.58 24.91
N TRP A 273 -17.03 0.74 24.90
CA TRP A 273 -16.19 1.69 24.19
C TRP A 273 -14.92 2.12 24.96
N ARG A 274 -14.93 2.04 26.29
CA ARG A 274 -13.78 2.46 27.09
C ARG A 274 -12.99 1.28 27.67
N HIS A 275 -13.68 0.24 28.16
CA HIS A 275 -12.99 -0.90 28.77
C HIS A 275 -12.62 -1.96 27.73
N ALA A 276 -13.56 -2.46 26.94
CA ALA A 276 -13.31 -3.54 25.98
C ALA A 276 -12.61 -3.06 24.70
N PHE A 277 -12.92 -1.85 24.19
CA PHE A 277 -12.33 -1.33 22.96
C PHE A 277 -10.89 -0.83 23.16
N ASN A 278 -10.54 -0.28 24.32
CA ASN A 278 -9.22 0.30 24.55
C ASN A 278 -8.06 -0.70 24.33
N PRO A 279 -8.09 -1.94 24.82
CA PRO A 279 -7.03 -2.92 24.59
C PRO A 279 -6.86 -3.33 23.11
N ILE A 280 -7.93 -3.29 22.32
CA ILE A 280 -7.87 -3.71 20.91
C ILE A 280 -7.33 -2.64 19.96
N ARG A 281 -7.16 -1.40 20.41
CA ARG A 281 -6.65 -0.31 19.56
C ARG A 281 -5.31 -0.65 18.93
N VAL A 282 -4.43 -1.27 19.67
CA VAL A 282 -3.07 -1.59 19.22
C VAL A 282 -3.08 -2.65 18.11
N PRO A 283 -3.66 -3.85 18.31
CA PRO A 283 -3.76 -4.83 17.22
C PRO A 283 -4.60 -4.31 16.04
N LEU A 284 -5.59 -3.44 16.29
CA LEU A 284 -6.44 -2.89 15.24
C LEU A 284 -5.66 -1.97 14.29
N ILE A 285 -4.70 -1.18 14.79
CA ILE A 285 -3.83 -0.35 13.94
C ILE A 285 -3.03 -1.21 12.96
N THR A 286 -2.51 -2.34 13.41
CA THR A 286 -1.82 -3.29 12.53
C THR A 286 -2.76 -3.83 11.44
N VAL A 287 -3.99 -4.18 11.82
CA VAL A 287 -5.02 -4.64 10.86
C VAL A 287 -5.33 -3.55 9.82
N ILE A 288 -5.48 -2.29 10.25
CA ILE A 288 -5.73 -1.16 9.36
C ILE A 288 -4.55 -0.95 8.41
N GLY A 289 -3.32 -0.99 8.92
CA GLY A 289 -2.11 -0.85 8.09
C GLY A 289 -1.98 -1.95 7.04
N LEU A 290 -2.20 -3.22 7.42
CA LEU A 290 -2.21 -4.35 6.50
C LEU A 290 -3.35 -4.25 5.47
N SER A 291 -4.54 -3.79 5.90
CA SER A 291 -5.65 -3.54 4.98
C SER A 291 -5.31 -2.46 3.96
N TYR A 292 -4.68 -1.37 4.40
CA TYR A 292 -4.28 -0.30 3.49
C TYR A 292 -3.22 -0.73 2.48
N ALA A 293 -2.21 -1.48 2.92
CA ALA A 293 -1.23 -2.08 2.03
C ALA A 293 -1.89 -3.00 1.00
N GLY A 294 -2.82 -3.85 1.44
CA GLY A 294 -3.60 -4.72 0.56
C GLY A 294 -4.52 -3.97 -0.40
N LEU A 295 -5.06 -2.79 -0.04
CA LEU A 295 -5.83 -1.97 -0.96
C LEU A 295 -4.96 -1.38 -2.07
N LEU A 296 -3.75 -0.93 -1.76
CA LEU A 296 -2.82 -0.40 -2.77
C LEU A 296 -2.36 -1.48 -3.76
N GLU A 297 -2.16 -2.70 -3.27
CA GLU A 297 -1.84 -3.85 -4.12
C GLU A 297 -3.06 -4.30 -4.93
N GLY A 298 -4.23 -4.40 -4.28
CA GLY A 298 -5.47 -4.88 -4.87
C GLY A 298 -6.22 -3.85 -5.73
N SER A 299 -5.78 -2.58 -5.77
CA SER A 299 -6.43 -1.52 -6.55
C SER A 299 -6.34 -1.73 -8.07
N VAL A 300 -5.34 -2.49 -8.55
CA VAL A 300 -5.04 -2.70 -9.98
C VAL A 300 -6.30 -3.05 -10.78
N MET A 301 -7.08 -4.03 -10.33
CA MET A 301 -8.29 -4.45 -11.05
C MET A 301 -9.39 -3.38 -11.02
N VAL A 302 -9.49 -2.63 -9.93
CA VAL A 302 -10.43 -1.51 -9.83
C VAL A 302 -10.00 -0.37 -10.76
N GLU A 303 -8.71 -0.05 -10.79
CA GLU A 303 -8.17 0.97 -11.70
C GLU A 303 -8.43 0.64 -13.17
N VAL A 304 -8.23 -0.61 -13.57
CA VAL A 304 -8.51 -1.06 -14.94
C VAL A 304 -10.00 -0.94 -15.27
N VAL A 305 -10.89 -1.42 -14.40
CA VAL A 305 -12.35 -1.38 -14.62
C VAL A 305 -12.87 0.06 -14.72
N PHE A 306 -12.36 0.95 -13.88
CA PHE A 306 -12.78 2.35 -13.85
C PHE A 306 -11.95 3.25 -14.77
N SER A 307 -11.02 2.71 -15.58
CA SER A 307 -10.06 3.48 -16.38
C SER A 307 -9.37 4.57 -15.54
N TRP A 308 -9.12 4.26 -14.27
CA TRP A 308 -8.48 5.18 -13.32
C TRP A 308 -7.01 5.31 -13.66
N PRO A 309 -6.46 6.53 -13.86
CA PRO A 309 -5.06 6.71 -14.24
C PRO A 309 -4.14 6.54 -13.03
N GLY A 310 -4.14 5.35 -12.45
CA GLY A 310 -3.30 4.96 -11.33
C GLY A 310 -2.13 4.07 -11.74
N ILE A 311 -1.29 3.72 -10.74
CA ILE A 311 -0.07 2.93 -10.95
C ILE A 311 -0.37 1.49 -11.38
N GLY A 312 -1.52 0.92 -10.94
CA GLY A 312 -1.94 -0.42 -11.34
C GLY A 312 -2.38 -0.49 -12.80
N ASN A 313 -3.12 0.52 -13.27
CA ASN A 313 -3.49 0.65 -14.67
C ASN A 313 -2.25 0.91 -15.55
N TYR A 314 -1.33 1.76 -15.09
CA TYR A 314 -0.03 1.97 -15.74
C TYR A 314 0.77 0.67 -15.86
N LEU A 315 0.88 -0.10 -14.78
CA LEU A 315 1.55 -1.40 -14.76
C LEU A 315 0.91 -2.38 -15.75
N THR A 316 -0.43 -2.47 -15.76
CA THR A 316 -1.15 -3.38 -16.66
C THR A 316 -0.94 -2.99 -18.13
N THR A 317 -1.01 -1.69 -18.43
CA THR A 317 -0.74 -1.18 -19.78
C THR A 317 0.70 -1.44 -20.22
N ALA A 318 1.65 -1.23 -19.31
CA ALA A 318 3.08 -1.51 -19.56
C ALA A 318 3.32 -3.00 -19.83
N LEU A 319 2.67 -3.91 -19.09
CA LEU A 319 2.75 -5.35 -19.33
C LEU A 319 2.22 -5.73 -20.71
N LEU A 320 1.07 -5.18 -21.11
CA LEU A 320 0.46 -5.46 -22.41
C LEU A 320 1.28 -4.93 -23.57
N ASN A 321 2.00 -3.82 -23.38
CA ASN A 321 2.86 -3.17 -24.37
C ASN A 321 4.32 -3.65 -24.31
N ALA A 322 4.64 -4.63 -23.48
CA ALA A 322 6.00 -5.13 -23.30
C ALA A 322 7.02 -4.09 -22.81
N ASP A 323 6.55 -3.05 -22.12
CA ASP A 323 7.36 -1.96 -21.57
C ASP A 323 7.99 -2.38 -20.23
N MET A 324 9.13 -3.05 -20.31
CA MET A 324 9.76 -3.67 -19.15
C MET A 324 10.26 -2.64 -18.12
N ASN A 325 10.76 -1.48 -18.55
CA ASN A 325 11.22 -0.45 -17.63
C ASN A 325 10.05 0.06 -16.77
N ALA A 326 8.91 0.31 -17.40
CA ALA A 326 7.69 0.72 -16.73
C ALA A 326 7.18 -0.36 -15.76
N VAL A 327 7.19 -1.63 -16.18
CA VAL A 327 6.79 -2.78 -15.33
C VAL A 327 7.68 -2.89 -14.09
N LEU A 328 9.01 -2.87 -14.29
CA LEU A 328 9.96 -2.97 -13.18
C LEU A 328 9.85 -1.78 -12.23
N GLY A 329 9.77 -0.56 -12.78
CA GLY A 329 9.60 0.66 -12.00
C GLY A 329 8.30 0.68 -11.18
N ALA A 330 7.16 0.33 -11.79
CA ALA A 330 5.88 0.28 -11.10
C ALA A 330 5.87 -0.79 -9.99
N THR A 331 6.39 -1.99 -10.26
CA THR A 331 6.50 -3.07 -9.28
C THR A 331 7.37 -2.65 -8.10
N LEU A 332 8.46 -1.96 -8.37
CA LEU A 332 9.40 -1.47 -7.36
C LEU A 332 8.74 -0.41 -6.45
N VAL A 333 7.98 0.51 -7.02
CA VAL A 333 7.25 1.53 -6.23
C VAL A 333 6.16 0.88 -5.39
N ILE A 334 5.31 0.01 -5.96
CA ILE A 334 4.26 -0.71 -5.22
C ILE A 334 4.89 -1.50 -4.06
N GLY A 335 5.93 -2.27 -4.31
CA GLY A 335 6.64 -3.04 -3.28
C GLY A 335 7.30 -2.16 -2.21
N SER A 336 7.88 -1.02 -2.59
CA SER A 336 8.49 -0.05 -1.66
C SER A 336 7.44 0.56 -0.74
N VAL A 337 6.28 0.94 -1.27
CA VAL A 337 5.16 1.47 -0.49
C VAL A 337 4.60 0.43 0.45
N PHE A 338 4.46 -0.82 0.00
CA PHE A 338 4.06 -1.93 0.87
C PHE A 338 5.03 -2.13 2.05
N ILE A 339 6.34 -2.14 1.78
CA ILE A 339 7.37 -2.22 2.82
C ILE A 339 7.25 -1.04 3.79
N LEU A 340 7.07 0.18 3.27
CA LEU A 340 6.96 1.39 4.08
C LEU A 340 5.74 1.34 5.01
N ILE A 341 4.55 0.98 4.49
CA ILE A 341 3.33 0.88 5.28
C ILE A 341 3.48 -0.16 6.38
N ASN A 342 4.04 -1.33 6.09
CA ASN A 342 4.29 -2.35 7.09
C ASN A 342 5.24 -1.84 8.19
N LYS A 343 6.32 -1.14 7.81
CA LYS A 343 7.26 -0.56 8.78
C LYS A 343 6.65 0.56 9.61
N VAL A 344 5.82 1.42 9.02
CA VAL A 344 5.06 2.43 9.75
C VAL A 344 4.12 1.75 10.75
N SER A 345 3.41 0.70 10.35
CA SER A 345 2.54 -0.10 11.23
C SER A 345 3.32 -0.71 12.40
N ASP A 346 4.50 -1.29 12.16
CA ASP A 346 5.38 -1.85 13.19
C ASP A 346 5.84 -0.77 14.19
N VAL A 347 6.19 0.42 13.69
CA VAL A 347 6.59 1.55 14.55
C VAL A 347 5.41 2.04 15.39
N LEU A 348 4.23 2.22 14.79
CA LEU A 348 3.01 2.62 15.51
C LEU A 348 2.65 1.60 16.58
N TYR A 349 2.74 0.31 16.27
CA TYR A 349 2.53 -0.76 17.26
C TYR A 349 3.46 -0.59 18.47
N ARG A 350 4.77 -0.44 18.26
CA ARG A 350 5.77 -0.28 19.33
C ARG A 350 5.60 1.00 20.15
N VAL A 351 5.13 2.08 19.51
CA VAL A 351 4.89 3.37 20.20
C VAL A 351 3.67 3.28 21.10
N LEU A 352 2.63 2.56 20.65
CA LEU A 352 1.33 2.48 21.31
C LEU A 352 1.24 1.32 22.32
N ASP A 353 2.06 0.28 22.18
CA ASP A 353 2.12 -0.81 23.15
C ASP A 353 3.27 -0.60 24.16
N PRO A 354 2.95 -0.21 25.42
CA PRO A 354 3.96 -0.06 26.47
C PRO A 354 4.68 -1.37 26.81
N ARG A 355 4.09 -2.53 26.47
CA ARG A 355 4.63 -3.86 26.77
C ARG A 355 5.60 -4.36 25.71
N ALA A 356 5.62 -3.72 24.54
CA ALA A 356 6.56 -4.04 23.43
C ALA A 356 7.91 -3.31 23.53
N ARG A 357 8.15 -2.61 24.66
CA ARG A 357 9.38 -1.85 24.92
C ARG A 357 10.47 -2.68 25.58
#